data_127b634c417cd5d19961ffcd8645c4fd
#
_entry.id   127b634c417cd5d19961ffcd8645c4fd
#
_cell.length_a   1.000
_cell.length_b   1.000
_cell.length_c   1.000
_cell.angle_alpha   90.00
_cell.angle_beta   90.00
_cell.angle_gamma   90.00
#
_symmetry.space_group_name_H-M   'P 1'
#
loop_
_entity.id
_entity.type
_entity.pdbx_description
1 polymer ?
#
loop_
_entity_poly.entity_id
_entity_poly.type
_entity_poly.pdbx_seq_one_letter_code
_entity_poly.pdbx_strand_id
1 'polypeptide(L)'
;TLLERYPDAELKLDPTGDWPAATFDYLADTDAVRVLDLKGHYEGTDVDQSPDPGLYEHVFETFPDATIEDPAVTDATRGVVADHADRVAWDAPIHGLDDVREAPFDVRWLNVKPSRFGTLRSLFETLEWAFAHDVALYGGGQFELDVGRDQIQELASLCYPAGPNDVAPRAYNDVELPADPPRSPISPPDDHAGFGF
;
A
#
# COMPACT_ATOMS: atom_id res chain seq x y z
N THR A 1 4.05 -10.97 -21.65
CA THR A 1 3.56 -10.62 -20.29
C THR A 1 3.89 -9.18 -19.96
N LEU A 2 3.30 -8.64 -18.85
CA LEU A 2 3.62 -7.28 -18.36
C LEU A 2 5.11 -7.16 -18.03
N LEU A 3 5.64 -8.12 -17.29
CA LEU A 3 7.05 -8.13 -16.86
C LEU A 3 8.04 -8.34 -18.02
N GLU A 4 7.66 -8.96 -19.13
CA GLU A 4 8.51 -8.98 -20.33
C GLU A 4 8.67 -7.59 -20.95
N ARG A 5 7.62 -6.76 -20.86
CA ARG A 5 7.62 -5.39 -21.38
C ARG A 5 8.23 -4.39 -20.40
N TYR A 6 8.04 -4.62 -19.10
CA TYR A 6 8.47 -3.77 -18.00
C TYR A 6 9.15 -4.64 -16.94
N PRO A 7 10.42 -5.02 -17.16
CA PRO A 7 11.11 -5.97 -16.27
C PRO A 7 11.33 -5.46 -14.85
N ASP A 8 11.33 -4.14 -14.66
CA ASP A 8 11.51 -3.49 -13.37
C ASP A 8 10.17 -3.14 -12.69
N ALA A 9 9.03 -3.61 -13.23
CA ALA A 9 7.74 -3.35 -12.62
C ALA A 9 7.59 -4.09 -11.29
N GLU A 10 7.13 -3.36 -10.28
CA GLU A 10 6.77 -3.91 -8.98
C GLU A 10 5.25 -4.09 -8.91
N LEU A 11 4.81 -5.14 -8.22
CA LEU A 11 3.41 -5.53 -8.16
C LEU A 11 2.86 -5.39 -6.74
N LYS A 12 1.70 -4.75 -6.63
CA LYS A 12 0.79 -4.86 -5.51
C LYS A 12 -0.42 -5.69 -5.96
N LEU A 13 -0.78 -6.71 -5.22
CA LEU A 13 -1.80 -7.68 -5.59
C LEU A 13 -2.77 -7.93 -4.43
N ASP A 14 -4.00 -8.30 -4.78
CA ASP A 14 -5.05 -8.66 -3.82
C ASP A 14 -5.31 -10.19 -3.95
N PRO A 15 -4.59 -11.04 -3.21
CA PRO A 15 -4.75 -12.49 -3.30
C PRO A 15 -6.08 -12.93 -2.70
N THR A 16 -6.72 -13.90 -3.33
CA THR A 16 -7.98 -14.49 -2.87
C THR A 16 -7.84 -16.00 -2.66
N GLY A 17 -8.70 -16.58 -1.82
CA GLY A 17 -8.66 -18.01 -1.49
C GLY A 17 -8.95 -18.94 -2.69
N ASP A 18 -9.45 -18.42 -3.81
CA ASP A 18 -9.71 -19.16 -5.04
C ASP A 18 -8.54 -19.12 -6.05
N TRP A 19 -7.44 -18.42 -5.73
CA TRP A 19 -6.26 -18.45 -6.58
C TRP A 19 -5.67 -19.87 -6.61
N PRO A 20 -5.38 -20.42 -7.80
CA PRO A 20 -4.67 -21.68 -7.90
C PRO A 20 -3.26 -21.59 -7.30
N ALA A 21 -2.77 -22.66 -6.65
CA ALA A 21 -1.41 -22.71 -6.11
C ALA A 21 -0.35 -22.34 -7.17
N ALA A 22 -0.53 -22.77 -8.41
CA ALA A 22 0.37 -22.41 -9.51
C ALA A 22 0.45 -20.89 -9.80
N THR A 23 -0.56 -20.09 -9.38
CA THR A 23 -0.50 -18.64 -9.49
C THR A 23 0.45 -18.06 -8.44
N PHE A 24 0.38 -18.55 -7.21
CA PHE A 24 1.30 -18.16 -6.15
C PHE A 24 2.74 -18.53 -6.51
N ASP A 25 2.99 -19.76 -6.94
CA ASP A 25 4.31 -20.23 -7.36
C ASP A 25 4.88 -19.35 -8.49
N TYR A 26 4.07 -19.09 -9.52
CA TYR A 26 4.48 -18.24 -10.64
C TYR A 26 4.84 -16.82 -10.21
N LEU A 27 4.04 -16.21 -9.33
CA LEU A 27 4.26 -14.85 -8.86
C LEU A 27 5.50 -14.77 -7.96
N ALA A 28 5.73 -15.75 -7.09
CA ALA A 28 6.92 -15.84 -6.26
C ALA A 28 8.20 -15.94 -7.12
N ASP A 29 8.18 -16.72 -8.19
CA ASP A 29 9.31 -16.87 -9.11
C ASP A 29 9.65 -15.58 -9.87
N THR A 30 8.74 -14.59 -9.92
CA THR A 30 9.00 -13.32 -10.64
C THR A 30 9.87 -12.35 -9.86
N ASP A 31 9.96 -12.48 -8.54
CA ASP A 31 10.58 -11.50 -7.63
C ASP A 31 10.04 -10.05 -7.81
N ALA A 32 8.83 -9.91 -8.33
CA ALA A 32 8.23 -8.62 -8.62
C ALA A 32 7.20 -8.17 -7.57
N VAL A 33 6.72 -9.10 -6.73
CA VAL A 33 5.67 -8.82 -5.75
C VAL A 33 6.25 -8.07 -4.55
N ARG A 34 5.73 -6.87 -4.27
CA ARG A 34 6.15 -6.04 -3.13
C ARG A 34 5.09 -5.94 -2.05
N VAL A 35 3.81 -5.94 -2.43
CA VAL A 35 2.71 -5.83 -1.48
C VAL A 35 1.61 -6.83 -1.85
N LEU A 36 1.08 -7.52 -0.84
CA LEU A 36 -0.12 -8.34 -0.95
C LEU A 36 -1.17 -7.80 0.04
N ASP A 37 -2.31 -7.35 -0.49
CA ASP A 37 -3.38 -6.75 0.30
C ASP A 37 -4.48 -7.79 0.54
N LEU A 38 -4.65 -8.19 1.79
CA LEU A 38 -5.58 -9.24 2.20
C LEU A 38 -7.02 -8.75 2.38
N LYS A 39 -7.28 -7.46 2.22
CA LYS A 39 -8.62 -6.85 2.27
C LYS A 39 -9.43 -7.17 3.54
N GLY A 40 -8.76 -7.44 4.64
CA GLY A 40 -9.38 -7.90 5.88
C GLY A 40 -10.22 -6.85 6.63
N HIS A 41 -10.25 -5.60 6.16
CA HIS A 41 -10.99 -4.49 6.77
C HIS A 41 -12.07 -3.89 5.84
N TYR A 42 -12.53 -4.66 4.85
CA TYR A 42 -13.49 -4.21 3.84
C TYR A 42 -14.85 -4.90 3.95
N GLU A 43 -15.25 -5.32 5.16
CA GLU A 43 -16.50 -6.04 5.43
C GLU A 43 -17.70 -5.35 4.78
N GLY A 44 -18.50 -6.13 4.04
CA GLY A 44 -19.71 -5.66 3.37
C GLY A 44 -19.49 -4.87 2.08
N THR A 45 -18.27 -4.79 1.57
CA THR A 45 -17.95 -4.21 0.25
C THR A 45 -17.77 -5.27 -0.83
N ASP A 46 -17.68 -4.86 -2.09
CA ASP A 46 -17.47 -5.78 -3.23
C ASP A 46 -16.07 -6.45 -3.20
N VAL A 47 -15.14 -5.92 -2.40
CA VAL A 47 -13.77 -6.44 -2.23
C VAL A 47 -13.56 -7.12 -0.87
N ASP A 48 -14.63 -7.32 -0.12
CA ASP A 48 -14.61 -8.01 1.17
C ASP A 48 -14.05 -9.42 1.04
N GLN A 49 -13.10 -9.75 1.87
CA GLN A 49 -12.54 -11.09 1.98
C GLN A 49 -12.62 -11.56 3.42
N SER A 50 -13.33 -12.66 3.63
CA SER A 50 -13.40 -13.29 4.94
C SER A 50 -12.01 -13.73 5.40
N PRO A 51 -11.63 -13.47 6.67
CA PRO A 51 -10.35 -13.90 7.20
C PRO A 51 -10.16 -15.41 7.07
N ASP A 52 -9.11 -15.81 6.37
CA ASP A 52 -8.75 -17.22 6.15
C ASP A 52 -7.32 -17.47 6.66
N PRO A 53 -7.14 -18.15 7.81
CA PRO A 53 -5.82 -18.45 8.36
C PRO A 53 -4.92 -19.23 7.39
N GLY A 54 -5.50 -20.15 6.60
CA GLY A 54 -4.75 -20.96 5.63
C GLY A 54 -4.23 -20.13 4.47
N LEU A 55 -5.05 -19.19 3.95
CA LEU A 55 -4.60 -18.24 2.94
C LEU A 55 -3.49 -17.33 3.49
N TYR A 56 -3.67 -16.83 4.74
CA TYR A 56 -2.69 -15.93 5.36
C TYR A 56 -1.35 -16.64 5.55
N GLU A 57 -1.33 -17.84 6.12
CA GLU A 57 -0.12 -18.65 6.28
C GLU A 57 0.57 -18.86 4.93
N HIS A 58 -0.19 -19.28 3.92
CA HIS A 58 0.35 -19.50 2.57
C HIS A 58 0.95 -18.23 1.97
N VAL A 59 0.29 -17.07 2.09
CA VAL A 59 0.79 -15.79 1.60
C VAL A 59 2.09 -15.39 2.31
N PHE A 60 2.11 -15.46 3.65
CA PHE A 60 3.31 -15.12 4.43
C PHE A 60 4.50 -16.03 4.13
N GLU A 61 4.27 -17.32 3.90
CA GLU A 61 5.33 -18.29 3.59
C GLU A 61 5.84 -18.15 2.14
N THR A 62 4.93 -17.93 1.19
CA THR A 62 5.27 -17.87 -0.24
C THR A 62 5.98 -16.59 -0.63
N PHE A 63 5.68 -15.47 0.06
CA PHE A 63 6.27 -14.15 -0.21
C PHE A 63 7.01 -13.59 1.00
N PRO A 64 8.16 -14.16 1.38
CA PRO A 64 8.87 -13.78 2.62
C PRO A 64 9.36 -12.34 2.64
N ASP A 65 9.60 -11.72 1.47
CA ASP A 65 10.13 -10.37 1.34
C ASP A 65 9.03 -9.32 1.03
N ALA A 66 7.78 -9.74 0.84
CA ALA A 66 6.68 -8.84 0.58
C ALA A 66 6.07 -8.27 1.88
N THR A 67 5.57 -7.05 1.80
CA THR A 67 4.72 -6.44 2.82
C THR A 67 3.29 -6.95 2.67
N ILE A 68 2.65 -7.32 3.78
CA ILE A 68 1.27 -7.83 3.79
C ILE A 68 0.35 -6.75 4.37
N GLU A 69 -0.54 -6.24 3.52
CA GLU A 69 -1.42 -5.13 3.85
C GLU A 69 -2.77 -5.65 4.38
N ASP A 70 -3.27 -4.98 5.39
CA ASP A 70 -4.60 -5.14 5.97
C ASP A 70 -5.06 -6.58 6.26
N PRO A 71 -4.26 -7.41 6.95
CA PRO A 71 -4.79 -8.67 7.43
C PRO A 71 -5.84 -8.43 8.52
N ALA A 72 -7.00 -9.08 8.46
CA ALA A 72 -7.93 -9.07 9.59
C ALA A 72 -7.35 -9.87 10.77
N VAL A 73 -7.31 -9.24 11.94
CA VAL A 73 -6.81 -9.86 13.18
C VAL A 73 -7.97 -10.37 14.03
N THR A 74 -8.29 -11.64 13.85
CA THR A 74 -9.32 -12.37 14.57
C THR A 74 -8.69 -13.41 15.51
N ASP A 75 -9.48 -14.09 16.32
CA ASP A 75 -8.96 -15.20 17.15
C ASP A 75 -8.30 -16.30 16.29
N ALA A 76 -8.78 -16.52 15.06
CA ALA A 76 -8.26 -17.53 14.16
C ALA A 76 -6.98 -17.10 13.42
N THR A 77 -6.82 -15.82 13.11
CA THR A 77 -5.70 -15.30 12.30
C THR A 77 -4.61 -14.65 13.13
N ARG A 78 -4.89 -14.30 14.39
CA ARG A 78 -3.97 -13.56 15.28
C ARG A 78 -2.59 -14.22 15.39
N GLY A 79 -2.54 -15.55 15.48
CA GLY A 79 -1.27 -16.28 15.60
C GLY A 79 -0.37 -16.04 14.40
N VAL A 80 -0.89 -16.33 13.20
CA VAL A 80 -0.12 -16.20 11.95
C VAL A 80 0.27 -14.75 11.66
N VAL A 81 -0.61 -13.79 11.96
CA VAL A 81 -0.29 -12.37 11.78
C VAL A 81 0.75 -11.88 12.79
N ALA A 82 0.68 -12.35 14.05
CA ALA A 82 1.64 -11.98 15.09
C ALA A 82 3.06 -12.47 14.79
N ASP A 83 3.20 -13.65 14.20
CA ASP A 83 4.51 -14.24 13.84
C ASP A 83 5.22 -13.45 12.73
N HIS A 84 4.48 -12.60 12.00
CA HIS A 84 4.95 -11.81 10.87
C HIS A 84 4.62 -10.31 10.99
N ALA A 85 4.36 -9.81 12.20
CA ALA A 85 3.91 -8.43 12.44
C ALA A 85 4.89 -7.36 11.93
N ASP A 86 6.16 -7.70 11.78
CA ASP A 86 7.20 -6.82 11.21
C ASP A 86 7.00 -6.49 9.73
N ARG A 87 6.24 -7.30 9.01
CA ARG A 87 5.91 -7.13 7.58
C ARG A 87 4.47 -6.71 7.33
N VAL A 88 3.69 -6.50 8.40
CA VAL A 88 2.29 -6.06 8.27
C VAL A 88 2.21 -4.56 8.04
N ALA A 89 1.47 -4.17 7.00
CA ALA A 89 1.09 -2.79 6.72
C ALA A 89 -0.38 -2.54 7.04
N TRP A 90 -0.67 -1.34 7.50
CA TRP A 90 -2.02 -0.90 7.80
C TRP A 90 -2.45 0.20 6.83
N ASP A 91 -3.61 0.03 6.20
CA ASP A 91 -4.23 0.96 5.26
C ASP A 91 -5.63 1.37 5.71
N ALA A 92 -6.61 0.51 5.51
CA ALA A 92 -8.02 0.82 5.70
C ALA A 92 -8.37 1.31 7.11
N PRO A 93 -7.83 0.76 8.20
CA PRO A 93 -8.17 1.20 9.55
C PRO A 93 -7.55 2.54 9.96
N ILE A 94 -6.60 3.10 9.19
CA ILE A 94 -5.83 4.27 9.60
C ILE A 94 -6.44 5.57 9.07
N HIS A 95 -6.97 6.40 9.97
CA HIS A 95 -7.54 7.73 9.72
C HIS A 95 -6.80 8.83 10.49
N GLY A 96 -5.88 8.44 11.37
CA GLY A 96 -5.11 9.35 12.20
C GLY A 96 -4.18 8.64 13.17
N LEU A 97 -3.46 9.43 13.97
CA LEU A 97 -2.46 8.92 14.90
C LEU A 97 -3.06 8.02 16.00
N ASP A 98 -4.31 8.25 16.38
CA ASP A 98 -4.96 7.44 17.42
C ASP A 98 -5.22 6.02 16.91
N ASP A 99 -5.60 5.84 15.64
CA ASP A 99 -5.76 4.51 15.03
C ASP A 99 -4.43 3.76 14.97
N VAL A 100 -3.33 4.47 14.68
CA VAL A 100 -1.99 3.89 14.71
C VAL A 100 -1.63 3.35 16.11
N ARG A 101 -2.01 4.09 17.16
CA ARG A 101 -1.76 3.69 18.56
C ARG A 101 -2.65 2.53 19.02
N GLU A 102 -3.83 2.39 18.42
CA GLU A 102 -4.79 1.32 18.71
C GLU A 102 -4.58 0.07 17.85
N ALA A 103 -3.62 0.09 16.92
CA ALA A 103 -3.29 -1.06 16.08
C ALA A 103 -2.98 -2.30 16.93
N PRO A 104 -3.37 -3.51 16.47
CA PRO A 104 -3.24 -4.74 17.27
C PRO A 104 -1.80 -5.20 17.51
N PHE A 105 -0.84 -4.63 16.77
CA PHE A 105 0.61 -4.87 16.88
C PHE A 105 1.37 -3.56 16.67
N ASP A 106 2.65 -3.52 17.05
CA ASP A 106 3.54 -2.41 16.75
C ASP A 106 3.56 -2.14 15.24
N VAL A 107 3.18 -0.93 14.85
CA VAL A 107 3.13 -0.54 13.45
C VAL A 107 4.53 -0.39 12.89
N ARG A 108 4.83 -1.14 11.81
CA ARG A 108 6.09 -1.09 11.07
C ARG A 108 5.95 -0.52 9.68
N TRP A 109 4.75 -0.65 9.10
CA TRP A 109 4.43 -0.16 7.76
C TRP A 109 3.07 0.54 7.76
N LEU A 110 2.97 1.66 7.06
CA LEU A 110 1.72 2.38 6.82
C LEU A 110 1.54 2.68 5.34
N ASN A 111 0.35 2.38 4.83
CA ASN A 111 -0.12 2.94 3.56
C ASN A 111 -0.82 4.27 3.83
N VAL A 112 -0.23 5.35 3.38
CA VAL A 112 -0.74 6.71 3.62
C VAL A 112 -1.68 7.12 2.50
N LYS A 113 -2.96 7.28 2.84
CA LYS A 113 -4.00 7.81 1.93
C LYS A 113 -4.45 9.19 2.43
N PRO A 114 -3.86 10.29 1.93
CA PRO A 114 -4.02 11.63 2.51
C PRO A 114 -5.46 12.08 2.74
N SER A 115 -6.37 11.77 1.82
CA SER A 115 -7.79 12.12 1.94
C SER A 115 -8.52 11.43 3.09
N ARG A 116 -8.01 10.32 3.60
CA ARG A 116 -8.61 9.58 4.71
C ARG A 116 -8.41 10.26 6.06
N PHE A 117 -7.37 11.06 6.21
CA PHE A 117 -7.03 11.73 7.47
C PHE A 117 -7.94 12.91 7.84
N GLY A 118 -8.82 13.32 6.94
CA GLY A 118 -9.80 14.39 7.17
C GLY A 118 -9.19 15.80 7.24
N THR A 119 -8.03 15.98 7.83
CA THR A 119 -7.31 17.26 7.88
C THR A 119 -5.81 17.09 7.62
N LEU A 120 -5.18 18.14 7.08
CA LEU A 120 -3.72 18.16 6.92
C LEU A 120 -2.99 18.06 8.28
N ARG A 121 -3.58 18.61 9.36
CA ARG A 121 -3.02 18.48 10.70
C ARG A 121 -2.92 17.00 11.11
N SER A 122 -4.01 16.24 11.01
CA SER A 122 -4.03 14.83 11.35
C SER A 122 -3.04 14.01 10.51
N LEU A 123 -2.97 14.31 9.21
CA LEU A 123 -2.00 13.69 8.31
C LEU A 123 -0.56 13.96 8.75
N PHE A 124 -0.19 15.22 8.95
CA PHE A 124 1.19 15.57 9.31
C PHE A 124 1.59 15.11 10.71
N GLU A 125 0.68 15.13 11.69
CA GLU A 125 0.93 14.55 13.03
C GLU A 125 1.23 13.05 12.94
N THR A 126 0.54 12.32 12.05
CA THR A 126 0.80 10.89 11.83
C THR A 126 2.13 10.65 11.10
N LEU A 127 2.44 11.46 10.08
CA LEU A 127 3.73 11.36 9.38
C LEU A 127 4.91 11.69 10.29
N GLU A 128 4.81 12.75 11.10
CA GLU A 128 5.84 13.12 12.08
C GLU A 128 6.08 11.97 13.08
N TRP A 129 5.01 11.39 13.58
CA TRP A 129 5.09 10.23 14.45
C TRP A 129 5.78 9.04 13.77
N ALA A 130 5.39 8.73 12.54
CA ALA A 130 5.96 7.61 11.79
C ALA A 130 7.47 7.80 11.55
N PHE A 131 7.92 8.99 11.17
CA PHE A 131 9.34 9.30 11.03
C PHE A 131 10.10 9.19 12.35
N ALA A 132 9.51 9.64 13.46
CA ALA A 132 10.13 9.57 14.78
C ALA A 132 10.24 8.11 15.32
N HIS A 133 9.50 7.16 14.76
CA HIS A 133 9.45 5.76 15.19
C HIS A 133 10.00 4.79 14.13
N ASP A 134 10.68 5.29 13.09
CA ASP A 134 11.24 4.49 12.00
C ASP A 134 10.20 3.57 11.31
N VAL A 135 8.95 4.06 11.18
CA VAL A 135 7.89 3.35 10.45
C VAL A 135 8.09 3.56 8.96
N ALA A 136 8.12 2.47 8.20
CA ALA A 136 8.20 2.51 6.76
C ALA A 136 6.86 2.98 6.17
N LEU A 137 6.94 3.88 5.19
CA LEU A 137 5.78 4.50 4.57
C LEU A 137 5.73 4.21 3.07
N TYR A 138 4.52 4.04 2.56
CA TYR A 138 4.20 4.13 1.14
C TYR A 138 2.86 4.82 0.98
N GLY A 139 2.53 5.24 -0.23
CA GLY A 139 1.33 6.02 -0.46
C GLY A 139 0.35 5.35 -1.38
N GLY A 140 -0.91 5.57 -1.10
CA GLY A 140 -2.02 5.20 -1.95
C GLY A 140 -2.97 6.38 -2.17
N GLY A 141 -3.86 6.20 -3.13
CA GLY A 141 -5.00 7.08 -3.37
C GLY A 141 -6.31 6.38 -3.02
N GLN A 142 -7.37 7.17 -2.95
CA GLN A 142 -8.73 6.66 -2.90
C GLN A 142 -9.44 6.98 -4.22
N PHE A 143 -10.06 8.16 -4.30
CA PHE A 143 -10.83 8.59 -5.47
C PHE A 143 -10.35 9.94 -6.01
N GLU A 144 -9.15 10.36 -5.64
CA GLU A 144 -8.61 11.65 -6.04
C GLU A 144 -8.35 11.68 -7.54
N LEU A 145 -8.80 12.78 -8.15
CA LEU A 145 -8.62 13.09 -9.54
C LEU A 145 -7.91 14.44 -9.69
N ASP A 146 -7.30 14.65 -10.84
CA ASP A 146 -6.72 15.91 -11.24
C ASP A 146 -5.74 16.47 -10.19
N VAL A 147 -5.94 17.68 -9.69
CA VAL A 147 -5.09 18.33 -8.69
C VAL A 147 -4.89 17.48 -7.43
N GLY A 148 -5.95 16.79 -6.96
CA GLY A 148 -5.84 15.91 -5.80
C GLY A 148 -4.85 14.77 -6.02
N ARG A 149 -4.81 14.21 -7.23
CA ARG A 149 -3.84 13.17 -7.58
C ARG A 149 -2.42 13.72 -7.64
N ASP A 150 -2.22 14.91 -8.19
CA ASP A 150 -0.91 15.55 -8.22
C ASP A 150 -0.41 15.83 -6.79
N GLN A 151 -1.27 16.30 -5.89
CA GLN A 151 -0.92 16.52 -4.47
C GLN A 151 -0.47 15.24 -3.76
N ILE A 152 -1.12 14.09 -4.03
CA ILE A 152 -0.70 12.80 -3.49
C ILE A 152 0.70 12.43 -4.00
N GLN A 153 0.96 12.63 -5.28
CA GLN A 153 2.26 12.36 -5.89
C GLN A 153 3.36 13.24 -5.29
N GLU A 154 3.09 14.53 -5.09
CA GLU A 154 4.03 15.46 -4.44
C GLU A 154 4.33 15.04 -3.00
N LEU A 155 3.29 14.71 -2.21
CA LEU A 155 3.47 14.24 -0.84
C LEU A 155 4.30 12.96 -0.80
N ALA A 156 4.02 11.99 -1.68
CA ALA A 156 4.76 10.75 -1.78
C ALA A 156 6.23 11.01 -2.13
N SER A 157 6.49 11.91 -3.07
CA SER A 157 7.85 12.28 -3.50
C SER A 157 8.70 12.91 -2.39
N LEU A 158 8.06 13.58 -1.43
CA LEU A 158 8.70 14.24 -0.31
C LEU A 158 8.85 13.33 0.91
N CYS A 159 7.84 12.51 1.21
CA CYS A 159 7.73 11.81 2.49
C CYS A 159 8.09 10.32 2.39
N TYR A 160 7.81 9.66 1.25
CA TYR A 160 8.03 8.21 1.07
C TYR A 160 8.38 7.83 -0.38
N PRO A 161 9.41 8.48 -0.98
CA PRO A 161 9.74 8.30 -2.40
C PRO A 161 10.18 6.88 -2.78
N ALA A 162 10.68 6.12 -1.82
CA ALA A 162 11.16 4.75 -2.03
C ALA A 162 10.13 3.67 -1.67
N GLY A 163 8.96 4.06 -1.19
CA GLY A 163 7.91 3.10 -0.83
C GLY A 163 7.25 2.47 -2.07
N PRO A 164 6.62 1.29 -1.92
CA PRO A 164 5.85 0.65 -2.98
C PRO A 164 4.52 1.38 -3.20
N ASN A 165 4.59 2.60 -3.74
CA ASN A 165 3.42 3.48 -3.90
C ASN A 165 2.41 2.91 -4.88
N ASP A 166 1.14 2.83 -4.48
CA ASP A 166 0.05 2.21 -5.24
C ASP A 166 -0.89 3.22 -5.93
N VAL A 167 -0.42 4.45 -6.14
CA VAL A 167 -1.14 5.47 -6.89
C VAL A 167 -0.35 5.93 -8.11
N ALA A 168 -0.95 5.78 -9.30
CA ALA A 168 -0.33 6.20 -10.53
C ALA A 168 -0.42 7.73 -10.74
N PRO A 169 0.59 8.37 -11.34
CA PRO A 169 0.49 9.73 -11.84
C PRO A 169 -0.66 9.93 -12.84
N ARG A 170 -1.09 11.19 -13.02
CA ARG A 170 -2.24 11.55 -13.86
C ARG A 170 -2.14 11.00 -15.30
N ALA A 171 -0.95 10.94 -15.87
CA ALA A 171 -0.73 10.42 -17.22
C ALA A 171 -1.21 8.98 -17.44
N TYR A 172 -1.34 8.18 -16.37
CA TYR A 172 -1.87 6.82 -16.46
C TYR A 172 -3.40 6.76 -16.62
N ASN A 173 -4.10 7.89 -16.50
CA ASN A 173 -5.54 7.98 -16.77
C ASN A 173 -5.82 8.28 -18.24
N ASP A 174 -4.82 8.58 -19.05
CA ASP A 174 -4.97 8.84 -20.47
C ASP A 174 -5.28 7.53 -21.22
N VAL A 175 -6.11 7.65 -22.26
CA VAL A 175 -6.50 6.50 -23.11
C VAL A 175 -5.27 5.88 -23.78
N GLU A 176 -4.29 6.68 -24.14
CA GLU A 176 -3.02 6.26 -24.70
C GLU A 176 -1.90 6.64 -23.73
N LEU A 177 -1.29 5.62 -23.11
CA LEU A 177 -0.14 5.85 -22.26
C LEU A 177 1.04 6.40 -23.08
N PRO A 178 1.80 7.38 -22.53
CA PRO A 178 3.03 7.84 -23.15
C PRO A 178 4.03 6.69 -23.29
N ALA A 179 4.93 6.79 -24.26
CA ALA A 179 5.95 5.77 -24.50
C ALA A 179 6.93 5.62 -23.31
N ASP A 180 7.12 6.69 -22.56
CA ASP A 180 7.92 6.74 -21.32
C ASP A 180 7.00 7.30 -20.21
N PRO A 181 6.22 6.44 -19.54
CA PRO A 181 5.31 6.87 -18.52
C PRO A 181 6.07 7.37 -17.28
N PRO A 182 5.56 8.39 -16.59
CA PRO A 182 6.20 8.89 -15.38
C PRO A 182 6.24 7.82 -14.29
N ARG A 183 7.29 7.83 -13.48
CA ARG A 183 7.40 6.97 -12.29
C ARG A 183 6.41 7.42 -11.20
N SER A 184 6.06 6.53 -10.31
CA SER A 184 5.34 6.86 -9.08
C SER A 184 6.26 6.63 -7.86
N PRO A 185 6.38 7.64 -6.96
CA PRO A 185 5.88 9.00 -7.14
C PRO A 185 6.67 9.78 -8.20
N ILE A 186 6.09 10.86 -8.68
CA ILE A 186 6.80 11.84 -9.53
C ILE A 186 7.96 12.45 -8.76
N SER A 187 8.96 12.96 -9.46
CA SER A 187 10.02 13.75 -8.82
C SER A 187 9.44 15.02 -8.20
N PRO A 188 9.95 15.47 -7.04
CA PRO A 188 9.54 16.75 -6.48
C PRO A 188 9.77 17.86 -7.50
N PRO A 189 8.87 18.85 -7.64
CA PRO A 189 9.08 19.98 -8.53
C PRO A 189 10.30 20.81 -8.08
N ASP A 190 11.10 21.26 -9.04
CA ASP A 190 12.30 22.09 -8.76
C ASP A 190 11.93 23.46 -8.14
N ASP A 191 10.73 23.95 -8.42
CA ASP A 191 10.21 25.23 -7.91
C ASP A 191 8.92 25.01 -7.13
N HIS A 192 9.00 25.22 -5.80
CA HIS A 192 7.90 24.98 -4.89
C HIS A 192 7.02 26.24 -4.74
N ALA A 193 6.14 26.48 -5.69
CA ALA A 193 5.12 27.54 -5.62
C ALA A 193 3.82 27.06 -4.95
N GLY A 194 3.90 26.45 -3.78
CA GLY A 194 2.73 25.88 -3.09
C GLY A 194 2.35 24.48 -3.61
N PHE A 195 1.09 24.13 -3.57
CA PHE A 195 0.58 22.83 -3.98
C PHE A 195 0.35 22.69 -5.50
N GLY A 196 1.11 23.38 -6.34
CA GLY A 196 1.04 23.20 -7.80
C GLY A 196 -0.18 23.80 -8.49
N PHE A 197 -0.79 24.84 -7.92
CA PHE A 197 -1.87 25.60 -8.55
C PHE A 197 -1.33 26.77 -9.38
#